data_2b7caa9585fa05d2ba7dd4564443c0f7
#
_entry.id   2b7caa9585fa05d2ba7dd4564443c0f7
#
_cell.length_a   1.000
_cell.length_b   1.000
_cell.length_c   1.000
_cell.angle_alpha   90.00
_cell.angle_beta   90.00
_cell.angle_gamma   90.00
#
_symmetry.space_group_name_H-M   'P 1'
#
loop_
_entity.id
_entity.type
_entity.pdbx_description
1 polymer ?
#
loop_
_entity_poly.entity_id
_entity_poly.type
_entity_poly.pdbx_seq_one_letter_code
_entity_poly.pdbx_strand_id
1 'polypeptide(L)'
;MQVDTHNKEFQDALNLIQYTRQSVFLTGKAGTGKSTFLKYVCEVTKKKHIVLAPTGIAAINAGGSTLHSFFKLPFYPLLPDDPKFSLKDGKLHSFLKYTSAHRKLIKEVELVIIDEISMVRADIIDFIDKILRVYSQNMREPFGGKQILLVGDVFQLEPVIKNDEREIINRFYPTPYFFSARVFQEMELVSIELTKVYRQSDKIFVNVLDHIRTNTAGAADLQLLNTRYNTHIEENESDMYITLATRRDTVDFINEKKLSELPGESTILTGEIHGEFPESSLPTQMELEVKPGAQIIFIKNDYDHRWVNGTIGTISGIDEEDTLYVITEDGQEFDVKKDSWRNIRYKYNELEKKIEEEELGVFIPVSYTHLTLPTIRL
;
A
#
# COMPACT_ATOMS: atom_id res chain seq x y z
N MET A 1 6.96 10.97 14.10
CA MET A 1 5.52 11.07 13.83
C MET A 1 4.81 11.11 15.19
N GLN A 2 3.99 12.12 15.47
CA GLN A 2 3.31 12.19 16.77
C GLN A 2 2.09 11.27 16.72
N VAL A 3 2.13 10.16 17.44
CA VAL A 3 1.03 9.20 17.53
C VAL A 3 0.04 9.67 18.59
N ASP A 4 -1.25 9.78 18.23
CA ASP A 4 -2.31 10.09 19.20
C ASP A 4 -2.66 8.86 20.05
N THR A 5 -1.84 8.63 21.07
CA THR A 5 -2.03 7.53 21.99
C THR A 5 -3.26 7.70 22.92
N HIS A 6 -3.96 8.83 22.89
CA HIS A 6 -5.19 9.05 23.65
C HIS A 6 -6.47 8.66 22.88
N ASN A 7 -6.34 8.34 21.58
CA ASN A 7 -7.46 7.85 20.80
C ASN A 7 -7.88 6.47 21.31
N LYS A 8 -9.16 6.33 21.72
CA LYS A 8 -9.68 5.10 22.34
C LYS A 8 -9.63 3.90 21.39
N GLU A 9 -10.08 4.09 20.15
CA GLU A 9 -10.12 3.03 19.14
C GLU A 9 -8.71 2.55 18.81
N PHE A 10 -7.75 3.48 18.77
CA PHE A 10 -6.33 3.16 18.61
C PHE A 10 -5.80 2.31 19.75
N GLN A 11 -6.12 2.67 21.00
CA GLN A 11 -5.71 1.93 22.18
C GLN A 11 -6.36 0.55 22.25
N ASP A 12 -7.66 0.45 21.97
CA ASP A 12 -8.39 -0.81 22.00
C ASP A 12 -7.78 -1.80 20.97
N ALA A 13 -7.51 -1.33 19.74
CA ALA A 13 -6.84 -2.15 18.73
C ALA A 13 -5.43 -2.57 19.16
N LEU A 14 -4.65 -1.65 19.71
CA LEU A 14 -3.29 -1.93 20.19
C LEU A 14 -3.30 -2.98 21.32
N ASN A 15 -4.21 -2.86 22.27
CA ASN A 15 -4.35 -3.79 23.37
C ASN A 15 -4.71 -5.20 22.88
N LEU A 16 -5.63 -5.33 21.93
CA LEU A 16 -5.96 -6.62 21.34
C LEU A 16 -4.73 -7.25 20.66
N ILE A 17 -3.96 -6.46 19.93
CA ILE A 17 -2.77 -6.97 19.24
C ILE A 17 -1.67 -7.36 20.23
N GLN A 18 -1.42 -6.57 21.26
CA GLN A 18 -0.31 -6.82 22.18
C GLN A 18 -0.60 -7.93 23.19
N TYR A 19 -1.80 -7.94 23.77
CA TYR A 19 -2.10 -8.74 24.96
C TYR A 19 -3.02 -9.93 24.70
N THR A 20 -3.54 -10.09 23.48
CA THR A 20 -4.41 -11.19 23.12
C THR A 20 -3.94 -11.90 21.85
N ARG A 21 -4.65 -12.95 21.44
CA ARG A 21 -4.53 -13.61 20.13
C ARG A 21 -5.69 -13.28 19.21
N GLN A 22 -6.57 -12.35 19.61
CA GLN A 22 -7.74 -11.98 18.86
C GLN A 22 -7.32 -11.27 17.56
N SER A 23 -7.79 -11.79 16.43
CA SER A 23 -7.56 -11.15 15.13
C SER A 23 -8.42 -9.89 14.99
N VAL A 24 -7.84 -8.87 14.34
CA VAL A 24 -8.43 -7.54 14.26
C VAL A 24 -8.52 -7.09 12.79
N PHE A 25 -9.65 -6.55 12.41
CA PHE A 25 -9.82 -5.73 11.22
C PHE A 25 -9.87 -4.26 11.63
N LEU A 26 -8.79 -3.54 11.34
CA LEU A 26 -8.68 -2.10 11.57
C LEU A 26 -9.11 -1.36 10.31
N THR A 27 -10.22 -0.67 10.38
CA THR A 27 -10.76 0.13 9.27
C THR A 27 -10.85 1.61 9.62
N GLY A 28 -11.30 2.41 8.68
CA GLY A 28 -11.50 3.86 8.85
C GLY A 28 -11.27 4.62 7.56
N LYS A 29 -11.79 5.84 7.50
CA LYS A 29 -11.68 6.73 6.33
C LYS A 29 -10.22 7.06 5.99
N ALA A 30 -9.99 7.65 4.82
CA ALA A 30 -8.69 8.22 4.50
C ALA A 30 -8.27 9.27 5.55
N GLY A 31 -7.01 9.23 5.96
CA GLY A 31 -6.47 10.19 6.93
C GLY A 31 -6.83 9.94 8.40
N THR A 32 -7.39 8.78 8.77
CA THR A 32 -7.69 8.42 10.17
C THR A 32 -6.52 7.78 10.92
N GLY A 33 -5.35 7.64 10.29
CA GLY A 33 -4.14 7.16 10.94
C GLY A 33 -3.90 5.65 10.87
N LYS A 34 -4.56 4.90 9.97
CA LYS A 34 -4.35 3.45 9.79
C LYS A 34 -2.88 3.07 9.58
N SER A 35 -2.21 3.73 8.63
CA SER A 35 -0.79 3.46 8.35
C SER A 35 0.12 3.89 9.51
N THR A 36 -0.25 4.92 10.26
CA THR A 36 0.43 5.34 11.49
C THR A 36 0.30 4.26 12.57
N PHE A 37 -0.91 3.70 12.74
CA PHE A 37 -1.16 2.60 13.66
C PHE A 37 -0.32 1.37 13.30
N LEU A 38 -0.30 0.98 12.02
CA LEU A 38 0.48 -0.14 11.54
C LEU A 38 1.96 0.01 11.90
N LYS A 39 2.56 1.16 11.57
CA LYS A 39 3.97 1.45 11.88
C LYS A 39 4.23 1.39 13.38
N TYR A 40 3.34 2.00 14.16
CA TYR A 40 3.47 1.98 15.63
C TYR A 40 3.37 0.58 16.22
N VAL A 41 2.44 -0.25 15.73
CA VAL A 41 2.35 -1.66 16.14
C VAL A 41 3.66 -2.40 15.86
N CYS A 42 4.24 -2.22 14.68
CA CYS A 42 5.52 -2.86 14.33
C CYS A 42 6.67 -2.44 15.25
N GLU A 43 6.68 -1.19 15.70
CA GLU A 43 7.71 -0.68 16.62
C GLU A 43 7.57 -1.24 18.05
N VAL A 44 6.33 -1.39 18.54
CA VAL A 44 6.11 -1.69 19.97
C VAL A 44 5.77 -3.15 20.24
N THR A 45 5.35 -3.92 19.25
CA THR A 45 4.99 -5.33 19.46
C THR A 45 6.22 -6.21 19.70
N LYS A 46 6.08 -7.12 20.65
CA LYS A 46 7.10 -8.15 20.90
C LYS A 46 6.86 -9.44 20.11
N LYS A 47 5.74 -9.50 19.37
CA LYS A 47 5.39 -10.67 18.57
C LYS A 47 6.26 -10.75 17.33
N LYS A 48 6.67 -11.94 16.95
CA LYS A 48 7.32 -12.20 15.66
C LYS A 48 6.33 -11.92 14.56
N HIS A 49 6.48 -10.80 13.87
CA HIS A 49 5.50 -10.33 12.90
C HIS A 49 6.08 -10.19 11.50
N ILE A 50 5.18 -10.18 10.54
CA ILE A 50 5.46 -9.84 9.13
C ILE A 50 4.41 -8.84 8.66
N VAL A 51 4.82 -7.93 7.77
CA VAL A 51 3.94 -6.96 7.12
C VAL A 51 3.82 -7.32 5.65
N LEU A 52 2.59 -7.44 5.18
CA LEU A 52 2.30 -7.84 3.81
C LEU A 52 1.29 -6.86 3.18
N ALA A 53 1.33 -6.75 1.85
CA ALA A 53 0.37 -5.94 1.11
C ALA A 53 0.07 -6.55 -0.26
N PRO A 54 -1.06 -6.19 -0.92
CA PRO A 54 -1.44 -6.74 -2.22
C PRO A 54 -0.56 -6.27 -3.38
N THR A 55 0.00 -5.05 -3.30
CA THR A 55 0.80 -4.45 -4.37
C THR A 55 2.22 -4.12 -3.91
N GLY A 56 3.17 -4.00 -4.86
CA GLY A 56 4.55 -3.64 -4.56
C GLY A 56 4.66 -2.29 -3.85
N ILE A 57 3.96 -1.28 -4.35
CA ILE A 57 3.98 0.07 -3.78
C ILE A 57 3.41 0.07 -2.35
N ALA A 58 2.29 -0.61 -2.12
CA ALA A 58 1.72 -0.71 -0.77
C ALA A 58 2.66 -1.46 0.18
N ALA A 59 3.31 -2.54 -0.27
CA ALA A 59 4.28 -3.29 0.52
C ALA A 59 5.48 -2.42 0.93
N ILE A 60 6.03 -1.65 0.01
CA ILE A 60 7.14 -0.73 0.28
C ILE A 60 6.71 0.35 1.30
N ASN A 61 5.54 0.96 1.11
CA ASN A 61 5.03 2.00 2.00
C ASN A 61 4.76 1.48 3.42
N ALA A 62 4.33 0.22 3.51
CA ALA A 62 4.11 -0.46 4.79
C ALA A 62 5.40 -0.98 5.44
N GLY A 63 6.53 -0.96 4.73
CA GLY A 63 7.79 -1.54 5.17
C GLY A 63 7.76 -3.07 5.21
N GLY A 64 7.17 -3.69 4.18
CA GLY A 64 6.95 -5.12 4.15
C GLY A 64 7.18 -5.75 2.77
N SER A 65 6.54 -6.88 2.52
CA SER A 65 6.61 -7.64 1.28
C SER A 65 5.22 -7.83 0.66
N THR A 66 5.16 -8.19 -0.63
CA THR A 66 3.85 -8.50 -1.22
C THR A 66 3.36 -9.89 -0.80
N LEU A 67 2.02 -10.04 -0.69
CA LEU A 67 1.38 -11.33 -0.43
C LEU A 67 1.85 -12.41 -1.42
N HIS A 68 1.90 -12.06 -2.71
CA HIS A 68 2.31 -12.96 -3.78
C HIS A 68 3.77 -13.41 -3.64
N SER A 69 4.68 -12.50 -3.29
CA SER A 69 6.09 -12.83 -3.07
C SER A 69 6.28 -13.73 -1.84
N PHE A 70 5.69 -13.32 -0.70
CA PHE A 70 5.87 -14.05 0.56
C PHE A 70 5.29 -15.46 0.51
N PHE A 71 4.03 -15.59 0.08
CA PHE A 71 3.35 -16.90 0.00
C PHE A 71 3.57 -17.63 -1.33
N LYS A 72 4.36 -17.06 -2.26
CA LYS A 72 4.59 -17.60 -3.62
C LYS A 72 3.28 -17.91 -4.35
N LEU A 73 2.33 -16.97 -4.28
CA LEU A 73 1.02 -17.10 -4.89
C LEU A 73 1.11 -16.88 -6.41
N PRO A 74 0.38 -17.67 -7.20
CA PRO A 74 0.22 -17.40 -8.62
C PRO A 74 -0.76 -16.23 -8.85
N PHE A 75 -0.74 -15.67 -10.06
CA PHE A 75 -1.61 -14.56 -10.45
C PHE A 75 -2.96 -14.97 -11.06
N TYR A 76 -3.42 -16.21 -10.78
CA TYR A 76 -4.73 -16.71 -11.21
C TYR A 76 -5.59 -17.06 -9.99
N PRO A 77 -6.92 -17.28 -10.16
CA PRO A 77 -7.81 -17.62 -9.04
C PRO A 77 -7.40 -18.90 -8.30
N LEU A 78 -7.39 -18.82 -6.97
CA LEU A 78 -6.99 -19.89 -6.06
C LEU A 78 -8.22 -20.64 -5.56
N LEU A 79 -8.76 -21.55 -6.37
CA LEU A 79 -10.02 -22.20 -6.08
C LEU A 79 -9.89 -23.24 -4.97
N PRO A 80 -10.87 -23.35 -4.06
CA PRO A 80 -10.81 -24.26 -2.92
C PRO A 80 -10.73 -25.73 -3.31
N ASP A 81 -11.30 -26.09 -4.44
CA ASP A 81 -11.40 -27.47 -4.97
C ASP A 81 -10.34 -27.80 -6.04
N ASP A 82 -9.42 -26.87 -6.35
CA ASP A 82 -8.34 -27.14 -7.31
C ASP A 82 -7.46 -28.29 -6.80
N PRO A 83 -7.35 -29.40 -7.58
CA PRO A 83 -6.54 -30.54 -7.20
C PRO A 83 -5.06 -30.23 -6.97
N LYS A 84 -4.54 -29.15 -7.57
CA LYS A 84 -3.14 -28.70 -7.38
C LYS A 84 -2.87 -28.28 -5.95
N PHE A 85 -3.87 -27.79 -5.26
CA PHE A 85 -3.78 -27.30 -3.87
C PHE A 85 -4.20 -28.36 -2.85
N SER A 86 -4.41 -29.60 -3.28
CA SER A 86 -4.76 -30.70 -2.39
C SER A 86 -3.60 -31.01 -1.43
N LEU A 87 -3.96 -31.31 -0.18
CA LEU A 87 -3.01 -31.84 0.81
C LEU A 87 -2.67 -33.32 0.55
N LYS A 88 -3.53 -34.01 -0.20
CA LYS A 88 -3.30 -35.42 -0.57
C LYS A 88 -2.11 -35.48 -1.52
N ASP A 89 -1.31 -36.50 -1.35
CA ASP A 89 -0.14 -36.81 -2.20
C ASP A 89 0.91 -35.71 -2.25
N GLY A 90 0.93 -34.80 -1.26
CA GLY A 90 1.92 -33.73 -1.16
C GLY A 90 1.84 -32.66 -2.26
N LYS A 91 0.72 -32.56 -3.01
CA LYS A 91 0.58 -31.67 -4.16
C LYS A 91 0.78 -30.20 -3.80
N LEU A 92 0.20 -29.73 -2.69
CA LEU A 92 0.41 -28.37 -2.21
C LEU A 92 1.90 -28.07 -1.95
N HIS A 93 2.61 -29.00 -1.32
CA HIS A 93 4.05 -28.82 -1.05
C HIS A 93 4.87 -28.78 -2.32
N SER A 94 4.54 -29.63 -3.30
CA SER A 94 5.19 -29.64 -4.62
C SER A 94 4.91 -28.37 -5.42
N PHE A 95 3.73 -27.80 -5.25
CA PHE A 95 3.34 -26.53 -5.88
C PHE A 95 4.10 -25.34 -5.30
N LEU A 96 4.09 -25.18 -3.97
CA LEU A 96 4.69 -24.03 -3.28
C LEU A 96 6.22 -24.07 -3.27
N LYS A 97 6.83 -25.24 -3.27
CA LYS A 97 8.29 -25.47 -3.28
C LYS A 97 9.04 -24.64 -2.22
N TYR A 98 8.46 -24.51 -1.02
CA TYR A 98 9.10 -23.75 0.05
C TYR A 98 10.39 -24.42 0.53
N THR A 99 11.43 -23.62 0.71
CA THR A 99 12.67 -24.04 1.37
C THR A 99 12.39 -24.39 2.85
N SER A 100 13.29 -25.15 3.47
CA SER A 100 13.20 -25.44 4.91
C SER A 100 13.20 -24.17 5.76
N ALA A 101 14.00 -23.18 5.39
CA ALA A 101 14.05 -21.88 6.05
C ALA A 101 12.73 -21.14 5.96
N HIS A 102 12.11 -21.09 4.77
CA HIS A 102 10.82 -20.41 4.58
C HIS A 102 9.68 -21.13 5.34
N ARG A 103 9.67 -22.46 5.36
CA ARG A 103 8.73 -23.24 6.18
C ARG A 103 8.87 -22.92 7.67
N LYS A 104 10.11 -22.81 8.15
CA LYS A 104 10.39 -22.44 9.54
C LYS A 104 9.94 -21.02 9.83
N LEU A 105 10.21 -20.06 8.94
CA LEU A 105 9.69 -18.70 9.05
C LEU A 105 8.18 -18.66 9.22
N ILE A 106 7.42 -19.31 8.33
CA ILE A 106 5.95 -19.39 8.43
C ILE A 106 5.51 -19.99 9.76
N LYS A 107 6.20 -21.03 10.25
CA LYS A 107 5.90 -21.65 11.52
C LYS A 107 6.08 -20.72 12.70
N GLU A 108 7.15 -19.91 12.70
CA GLU A 108 7.55 -19.04 13.81
C GLU A 108 6.81 -17.69 13.86
N VAL A 109 6.22 -17.25 12.75
CA VAL A 109 5.39 -16.02 12.73
C VAL A 109 4.26 -16.15 13.73
N GLU A 110 4.03 -15.11 14.54
CA GLU A 110 2.96 -15.02 15.53
C GLU A 110 1.85 -14.05 15.10
N LEU A 111 2.22 -12.98 14.38
CA LEU A 111 1.33 -11.94 13.89
C LEU A 111 1.56 -11.70 12.39
N VAL A 112 0.52 -11.85 11.60
CA VAL A 112 0.51 -11.49 10.17
C VAL A 112 -0.28 -10.21 10.00
N ILE A 113 0.36 -9.17 9.51
CA ILE A 113 -0.24 -7.87 9.23
C ILE A 113 -0.45 -7.76 7.72
N ILE A 114 -1.67 -7.46 7.29
CA ILE A 114 -2.00 -7.26 5.87
C ILE A 114 -2.56 -5.86 5.71
N ASP A 115 -1.80 -4.98 5.06
CA ASP A 115 -2.23 -3.63 4.71
C ASP A 115 -2.98 -3.63 3.37
N GLU A 116 -3.77 -2.59 3.12
CA GLU A 116 -4.63 -2.44 1.93
C GLU A 116 -5.51 -3.68 1.66
N ILE A 117 -6.11 -4.22 2.73
CA ILE A 117 -6.88 -5.48 2.66
C ILE A 117 -8.09 -5.40 1.71
N SER A 118 -8.62 -4.21 1.45
CA SER A 118 -9.72 -4.00 0.51
C SER A 118 -9.43 -4.51 -0.90
N MET A 119 -8.16 -4.52 -1.31
CA MET A 119 -7.70 -4.99 -2.61
C MET A 119 -7.41 -6.49 -2.66
N VAL A 120 -7.56 -7.22 -1.54
CA VAL A 120 -7.26 -8.66 -1.45
C VAL A 120 -8.52 -9.47 -1.70
N ARG A 121 -8.43 -10.46 -2.61
CA ARG A 121 -9.55 -11.35 -2.93
C ARG A 121 -9.77 -12.40 -1.83
N ALA A 122 -11.03 -12.85 -1.72
CA ALA A 122 -11.44 -13.89 -0.77
C ALA A 122 -10.68 -15.20 -0.95
N ASP A 123 -10.46 -15.63 -2.19
CA ASP A 123 -9.72 -16.86 -2.51
C ASP A 123 -8.26 -16.81 -2.06
N ILE A 124 -7.64 -15.62 -2.12
CA ILE A 124 -6.27 -15.41 -1.61
C ILE A 124 -6.24 -15.60 -0.10
N ILE A 125 -7.22 -15.06 0.64
CA ILE A 125 -7.29 -15.18 2.10
C ILE A 125 -7.46 -16.64 2.51
N ASP A 126 -8.39 -17.39 1.88
CA ASP A 126 -8.58 -18.81 2.18
C ASP A 126 -7.34 -19.65 1.83
N PHE A 127 -6.62 -19.27 0.78
CA PHE A 127 -5.38 -19.96 0.44
C PHE A 127 -4.25 -19.67 1.42
N ILE A 128 -4.16 -18.43 1.91
CA ILE A 128 -3.24 -18.06 2.99
C ILE A 128 -3.57 -18.81 4.27
N ASP A 129 -4.86 -18.88 4.65
CA ASP A 129 -5.30 -19.69 5.79
C ASP A 129 -4.81 -21.15 5.65
N LYS A 130 -5.03 -21.74 4.50
CA LYS A 130 -4.59 -23.12 4.19
C LYS A 130 -3.08 -23.28 4.35
N ILE A 131 -2.29 -22.36 3.80
CA ILE A 131 -0.83 -22.38 3.94
C ILE A 131 -0.43 -22.28 5.41
N LEU A 132 -1.00 -21.33 6.14
CA LEU A 132 -0.66 -21.11 7.53
C LEU A 132 -1.03 -22.33 8.41
N ARG A 133 -2.20 -22.93 8.21
CA ARG A 133 -2.59 -24.17 8.92
C ARG A 133 -1.59 -25.31 8.67
N VAL A 134 -1.23 -25.52 7.40
CA VAL A 134 -0.34 -26.62 7.01
C VAL A 134 1.07 -26.47 7.59
N TYR A 135 1.67 -25.29 7.38
CA TYR A 135 3.07 -25.07 7.77
C TYR A 135 3.23 -24.74 9.27
N SER A 136 2.17 -24.34 9.96
CA SER A 136 2.14 -24.27 11.43
C SER A 136 1.83 -25.63 12.08
N GLN A 137 1.47 -26.65 11.28
CA GLN A 137 1.03 -27.96 11.76
C GLN A 137 -0.20 -27.87 12.69
N ASN A 138 -1.04 -26.85 12.48
CA ASN A 138 -2.26 -26.62 13.23
C ASN A 138 -3.45 -26.48 12.26
N MET A 139 -4.03 -27.62 11.92
CA MET A 139 -5.17 -27.68 10.98
C MET A 139 -6.51 -27.28 11.61
N ARG A 140 -6.57 -27.20 12.96
CA ARG A 140 -7.83 -26.98 13.69
C ARG A 140 -8.18 -25.50 13.80
N GLU A 141 -7.16 -24.67 13.99
CA GLU A 141 -7.38 -23.24 14.21
C GLU A 141 -7.22 -22.45 12.92
N PRO A 142 -8.08 -21.46 12.66
CA PRO A 142 -7.93 -20.52 11.57
C PRO A 142 -6.53 -19.91 11.54
N PHE A 143 -5.99 -19.76 10.32
CA PHE A 143 -4.63 -19.26 10.08
C PHE A 143 -3.53 -20.02 10.86
N GLY A 144 -3.79 -21.28 11.22
CA GLY A 144 -2.86 -22.09 12.00
C GLY A 144 -2.62 -21.56 13.43
N GLY A 145 -3.58 -20.82 14.01
CA GLY A 145 -3.51 -20.21 15.33
C GLY A 145 -2.71 -18.92 15.40
N LYS A 146 -2.34 -18.35 14.24
CA LYS A 146 -1.67 -17.05 14.17
C LYS A 146 -2.67 -15.91 14.30
N GLN A 147 -2.25 -14.83 14.95
CA GLN A 147 -3.04 -13.60 14.99
C GLN A 147 -2.94 -12.87 13.66
N ILE A 148 -4.06 -12.36 13.17
CA ILE A 148 -4.14 -11.60 11.91
C ILE A 148 -4.57 -10.16 12.22
N LEU A 149 -3.82 -9.20 11.69
CA LEU A 149 -4.20 -7.80 11.66
C LEU A 149 -4.46 -7.41 10.21
N LEU A 150 -5.72 -7.16 9.87
CA LEU A 150 -6.14 -6.65 8.57
C LEU A 150 -6.31 -5.14 8.66
N VAL A 151 -5.68 -4.39 7.77
CA VAL A 151 -5.75 -2.92 7.75
C VAL A 151 -6.26 -2.47 6.39
N GLY A 152 -7.27 -1.60 6.36
CA GLY A 152 -7.80 -1.06 5.10
C GLY A 152 -9.16 -0.42 5.21
N ASP A 153 -9.69 0.03 4.09
CA ASP A 153 -11.00 0.65 3.97
C ASP A 153 -11.77 -0.01 2.82
N VAL A 154 -12.82 -0.78 3.14
CA VAL A 154 -13.62 -1.53 2.16
C VAL A 154 -14.39 -0.65 1.17
N PHE A 155 -14.48 0.64 1.42
CA PHE A 155 -15.08 1.62 0.51
C PHE A 155 -14.07 2.27 -0.44
N GLN A 156 -12.79 1.89 -0.35
CA GLN A 156 -11.75 2.30 -1.28
C GLN A 156 -11.61 1.28 -2.43
N LEU A 157 -10.42 1.12 -2.99
CA LEU A 157 -10.22 0.26 -4.15
C LEU A 157 -10.62 -1.19 -3.88
N GLU A 158 -11.46 -1.73 -4.75
CA GLU A 158 -11.86 -3.13 -4.73
C GLU A 158 -10.75 -4.07 -5.28
N PRO A 159 -10.83 -5.38 -5.02
CA PRO A 159 -9.93 -6.34 -5.63
C PRO A 159 -9.99 -6.29 -7.16
N VAL A 160 -8.83 -6.23 -7.80
CA VAL A 160 -8.76 -6.26 -9.26
C VAL A 160 -9.00 -7.67 -9.76
N ILE A 161 -10.07 -7.85 -10.55
CA ILE A 161 -10.48 -9.15 -11.09
C ILE A 161 -10.83 -8.97 -12.56
N LYS A 162 -10.30 -9.84 -13.42
CA LYS A 162 -10.69 -9.89 -14.83
C LYS A 162 -12.11 -10.43 -14.97
N ASN A 163 -12.80 -10.05 -16.05
CA ASN A 163 -14.20 -10.44 -16.25
C ASN A 163 -14.38 -11.96 -16.32
N ASP A 164 -13.48 -12.69 -16.96
CA ASP A 164 -13.44 -14.14 -17.04
C ASP A 164 -13.18 -14.82 -15.68
N GLU A 165 -12.36 -14.21 -14.84
CA GLU A 165 -12.08 -14.71 -13.50
C GLU A 165 -13.25 -14.46 -12.52
N ARG A 166 -14.00 -13.37 -12.71
CA ARG A 166 -15.14 -12.99 -11.84
C ARG A 166 -16.22 -14.07 -11.83
N GLU A 167 -16.57 -14.63 -12.98
CA GLU A 167 -17.55 -15.71 -13.07
C GLU A 167 -17.10 -16.96 -12.31
N ILE A 168 -15.81 -17.26 -12.36
CA ILE A 168 -15.23 -18.41 -11.67
C ILE A 168 -15.26 -18.22 -10.16
N ILE A 169 -14.82 -17.05 -9.68
CA ILE A 169 -14.76 -16.73 -8.24
C ILE A 169 -16.17 -16.71 -7.64
N ASN A 170 -17.15 -16.15 -8.34
CA ASN A 170 -18.54 -16.06 -7.88
C ASN A 170 -19.22 -17.44 -7.68
N ARG A 171 -18.65 -18.54 -8.21
CA ARG A 171 -19.14 -19.90 -7.92
C ARG A 171 -18.81 -20.37 -6.51
N PHE A 172 -17.77 -19.79 -5.90
CA PHE A 172 -17.23 -20.21 -4.61
C PHE A 172 -17.43 -19.19 -3.50
N TYR A 173 -17.53 -17.91 -3.85
CA TYR A 173 -17.61 -16.79 -2.91
C TYR A 173 -18.76 -15.84 -3.27
N PRO A 174 -19.54 -15.37 -2.28
CA PRO A 174 -20.64 -14.41 -2.51
C PRO A 174 -20.18 -13.10 -3.12
N THR A 175 -18.99 -12.63 -2.74
CA THR A 175 -18.32 -11.45 -3.28
C THR A 175 -16.82 -11.71 -3.41
N PRO A 176 -16.10 -10.96 -4.24
CA PRO A 176 -14.65 -11.11 -4.35
C PRO A 176 -13.87 -10.55 -3.15
N TYR A 177 -14.50 -9.74 -2.30
CA TYR A 177 -13.84 -9.10 -1.17
C TYR A 177 -13.35 -10.10 -0.13
N PHE A 178 -12.25 -9.74 0.57
CA PHE A 178 -11.63 -10.58 1.58
C PHE A 178 -12.59 -11.13 2.64
N PHE A 179 -13.58 -10.34 3.06
CA PHE A 179 -14.55 -10.74 4.08
C PHE A 179 -15.52 -11.86 3.63
N SER A 180 -15.56 -12.19 2.33
CA SER A 180 -16.27 -13.36 1.81
C SER A 180 -15.45 -14.65 1.92
N ALA A 181 -14.20 -14.60 2.40
CA ALA A 181 -13.40 -15.79 2.63
C ALA A 181 -14.05 -16.70 3.68
N ARG A 182 -14.01 -18.01 3.44
CA ARG A 182 -14.67 -19.03 4.26
C ARG A 182 -14.10 -19.09 5.67
N VAL A 183 -12.79 -18.82 5.82
CA VAL A 183 -12.11 -18.83 7.11
C VAL A 183 -12.78 -17.90 8.14
N PHE A 184 -13.40 -16.80 7.71
CA PHE A 184 -14.10 -15.89 8.63
C PHE A 184 -15.43 -16.41 9.15
N GLN A 185 -15.92 -17.56 8.63
CA GLN A 185 -17.03 -18.30 9.23
C GLN A 185 -16.59 -19.20 10.39
N GLU A 186 -15.28 -19.46 10.49
CA GLU A 186 -14.70 -20.34 11.53
C GLU A 186 -14.06 -19.54 12.68
N MET A 187 -14.02 -18.21 12.59
CA MET A 187 -13.36 -17.36 13.59
C MET A 187 -14.10 -16.05 13.83
N GLU A 188 -13.90 -15.50 15.01
CA GLU A 188 -14.35 -14.15 15.34
C GLU A 188 -13.25 -13.14 14.90
N LEU A 189 -13.61 -12.20 14.04
CA LEU A 189 -12.78 -11.09 13.62
C LEU A 189 -13.32 -9.81 14.25
N VAL A 190 -12.56 -9.20 15.18
CA VAL A 190 -12.96 -7.96 15.82
C VAL A 190 -12.72 -6.80 14.85
N SER A 191 -13.76 -6.05 14.53
CA SER A 191 -13.66 -4.85 13.71
C SER A 191 -13.55 -3.61 14.57
N ILE A 192 -12.53 -2.78 14.32
CA ILE A 192 -12.34 -1.48 14.96
C ILE A 192 -12.22 -0.42 13.87
N GLU A 193 -13.09 0.58 13.94
CA GLU A 193 -13.07 1.70 13.01
C GLU A 193 -12.42 2.94 13.65
N LEU A 194 -11.32 3.41 13.05
CA LEU A 194 -10.73 4.70 13.41
C LEU A 194 -11.59 5.82 12.84
N THR A 195 -12.21 6.60 13.69
CA THR A 195 -13.17 7.65 13.29
C THR A 195 -12.57 9.03 13.17
N LYS A 196 -11.52 9.34 13.95
CA LYS A 196 -10.88 10.66 13.96
C LYS A 196 -10.01 10.88 12.72
N VAL A 197 -10.35 11.92 11.94
CA VAL A 197 -9.59 12.33 10.76
C VAL A 197 -8.49 13.31 11.17
N TYR A 198 -7.25 13.07 10.75
CA TYR A 198 -6.08 13.90 11.05
C TYR A 198 -5.56 14.67 9.82
N ARG A 199 -5.83 14.17 8.61
CA ARG A 199 -5.28 14.73 7.36
C ARG A 199 -6.00 15.97 6.89
N GLN A 200 -7.32 16.07 7.11
CA GLN A 200 -8.17 17.13 6.58
C GLN A 200 -8.94 17.82 7.72
N SER A 201 -8.89 19.15 7.77
CA SER A 201 -9.54 19.97 8.81
C SER A 201 -10.90 20.54 8.39
N ASP A 202 -11.18 20.66 7.07
CA ASP A 202 -12.47 21.14 6.57
C ASP A 202 -13.55 20.09 6.78
N LYS A 203 -14.39 20.33 7.80
CA LYS A 203 -15.48 19.40 8.18
C LYS A 203 -16.54 19.25 7.10
N ILE A 204 -16.83 20.31 6.33
CA ILE A 204 -17.83 20.26 5.26
C ILE A 204 -17.34 19.35 4.15
N PHE A 205 -16.11 19.54 3.72
CA PHE A 205 -15.49 18.69 2.70
C PHE A 205 -15.36 17.24 3.16
N VAL A 206 -14.93 17.00 4.41
CA VAL A 206 -14.86 15.65 5.00
C VAL A 206 -16.22 14.96 4.97
N ASN A 207 -17.32 15.67 5.29
CA ASN A 207 -18.66 15.09 5.23
C ASN A 207 -19.08 14.74 3.81
N VAL A 208 -18.81 15.60 2.83
CA VAL A 208 -19.10 15.28 1.40
C VAL A 208 -18.33 14.05 0.95
N LEU A 209 -17.05 13.95 1.27
CA LEU A 209 -16.25 12.77 0.95
C LEU A 209 -16.80 11.50 1.61
N ASP A 210 -17.33 11.62 2.84
CA ASP A 210 -17.93 10.49 3.55
C ASP A 210 -19.27 10.05 2.91
N HIS A 211 -20.09 11.00 2.52
CA HIS A 211 -21.33 10.70 1.79
C HIS A 211 -21.04 10.00 0.46
N ILE A 212 -20.01 10.44 -0.28
CA ILE A 212 -19.58 9.77 -1.51
C ILE A 212 -19.07 8.36 -1.19
N ARG A 213 -18.19 8.23 -0.19
CA ARG A 213 -17.61 6.94 0.24
C ARG A 213 -18.69 5.91 0.57
N THR A 214 -19.74 6.33 1.27
CA THR A 214 -20.83 5.45 1.73
C THR A 214 -22.00 5.36 0.75
N ASN A 215 -21.89 5.97 -0.43
CA ASN A 215 -22.96 6.07 -1.44
C ASN A 215 -24.26 6.69 -0.90
N THR A 216 -24.13 7.68 -0.02
CA THR A 216 -25.23 8.44 0.57
C THR A 216 -25.26 9.90 0.10
N ALA A 217 -24.40 10.25 -0.87
CA ALA A 217 -24.33 11.60 -1.41
C ALA A 217 -25.65 12.03 -2.04
N GLY A 218 -26.14 13.19 -1.60
CA GLY A 218 -27.40 13.77 -2.05
C GLY A 218 -27.22 14.99 -2.97
N ALA A 219 -28.34 15.61 -3.34
CA ALA A 219 -28.34 16.80 -4.19
C ALA A 219 -27.55 17.98 -3.59
N ALA A 220 -27.56 18.14 -2.28
CA ALA A 220 -26.81 19.18 -1.59
C ALA A 220 -25.29 18.99 -1.71
N ASP A 221 -24.83 17.73 -1.58
CA ASP A 221 -23.39 17.40 -1.75
C ASP A 221 -22.94 17.68 -3.19
N LEU A 222 -23.77 17.27 -4.18
CA LEU A 222 -23.49 17.55 -5.59
C LEU A 222 -23.49 19.03 -5.91
N GLN A 223 -24.44 19.81 -5.34
CA GLN A 223 -24.43 21.26 -5.50
C GLN A 223 -23.16 21.88 -4.94
N LEU A 224 -22.71 21.44 -3.76
CA LEU A 224 -21.47 21.93 -3.15
C LEU A 224 -20.25 21.59 -4.02
N LEU A 225 -20.16 20.36 -4.53
CA LEU A 225 -19.08 19.96 -5.44
C LEU A 225 -19.12 20.78 -6.74
N ASN A 226 -20.30 21.01 -7.30
CA ASN A 226 -20.48 21.79 -8.52
C ASN A 226 -20.11 23.26 -8.35
N THR A 227 -20.07 23.82 -7.13
CA THR A 227 -19.50 25.17 -6.91
C THR A 227 -18.02 25.24 -7.22
N ARG A 228 -17.33 24.09 -7.21
CA ARG A 228 -15.93 23.96 -7.56
C ARG A 228 -15.69 23.54 -9.01
N TYR A 229 -16.75 23.26 -9.77
CA TYR A 229 -16.65 22.93 -11.18
C TYR A 229 -16.32 24.18 -11.98
N ASN A 230 -15.13 24.20 -12.56
CA ASN A 230 -14.68 25.27 -13.45
C ASN A 230 -14.23 24.63 -14.77
N THR A 231 -14.85 25.04 -15.87
CA THR A 231 -14.49 24.59 -17.22
C THR A 231 -13.27 25.32 -17.79
N HIS A 232 -12.91 26.46 -17.21
CA HIS A 232 -11.77 27.29 -17.57
C HIS A 232 -10.95 27.53 -16.31
N ILE A 233 -10.06 26.63 -15.99
CA ILE A 233 -9.04 26.85 -14.96
C ILE A 233 -8.02 27.76 -15.63
N GLU A 234 -8.04 29.06 -15.30
CA GLU A 234 -6.94 29.94 -15.62
C GLU A 234 -5.76 29.48 -14.74
N GLU A 235 -4.81 28.79 -15.37
CA GLU A 235 -3.57 28.39 -14.70
C GLU A 235 -2.77 29.69 -14.48
N ASN A 236 -2.87 30.25 -13.28
CA ASN A 236 -1.92 31.25 -12.83
C ASN A 236 -0.60 30.55 -12.55
N GLU A 237 0.52 31.12 -12.98
CA GLU A 237 1.86 30.57 -12.81
C GLU A 237 2.22 30.25 -11.32
N SER A 238 1.46 30.81 -10.38
CA SER A 238 1.64 30.62 -8.94
C SER A 238 0.82 29.46 -8.35
N ASP A 239 -0.14 28.89 -9.10
CA ASP A 239 -1.06 27.90 -8.55
C ASP A 239 -0.62 26.48 -8.93
N MET A 240 -0.31 25.67 -7.91
CA MET A 240 0.08 24.28 -8.08
C MET A 240 -1.15 23.37 -8.16
N TYR A 241 -1.64 23.08 -9.38
CA TYR A 241 -2.77 22.17 -9.60
C TYR A 241 -2.29 20.74 -9.89
N ILE A 242 -3.05 19.77 -9.38
CA ILE A 242 -2.87 18.36 -9.70
C ILE A 242 -4.11 17.84 -10.42
N THR A 243 -3.91 17.19 -11.56
CA THR A 243 -4.97 16.47 -12.26
C THR A 243 -5.04 15.04 -11.77
N LEU A 244 -6.21 14.58 -11.34
CA LEU A 244 -6.45 13.20 -10.94
C LEU A 244 -7.09 12.44 -12.10
N ALA A 245 -6.49 11.34 -12.54
CA ALA A 245 -7.02 10.49 -13.59
C ALA A 245 -7.11 9.03 -13.16
N THR A 246 -8.07 8.30 -13.70
CA THR A 246 -8.31 6.89 -13.38
C THR A 246 -7.45 5.93 -14.22
N ARG A 247 -6.88 6.41 -15.34
CA ARG A 247 -6.10 5.62 -16.30
C ARG A 247 -4.67 6.11 -16.39
N ARG A 248 -3.73 5.17 -16.41
CA ARG A 248 -2.29 5.47 -16.47
C ARG A 248 -1.90 6.13 -17.80
N ASP A 249 -2.42 5.63 -18.91
CA ASP A 249 -2.16 6.22 -20.24
C ASP A 249 -2.59 7.69 -20.34
N THR A 250 -3.69 8.05 -19.66
CA THR A 250 -4.13 9.45 -19.57
C THR A 250 -3.16 10.30 -18.76
N VAL A 251 -2.64 9.74 -17.64
CA VAL A 251 -1.64 10.41 -16.80
C VAL A 251 -0.36 10.66 -17.60
N ASP A 252 0.16 9.60 -18.23
CA ASP A 252 1.41 9.67 -18.99
C ASP A 252 1.29 10.70 -20.13
N PHE A 253 0.20 10.67 -20.89
CA PHE A 253 -0.06 11.64 -21.97
C PHE A 253 -0.12 13.10 -21.49
N ILE A 254 -0.81 13.37 -20.37
CA ILE A 254 -0.92 14.74 -19.83
C ILE A 254 0.45 15.20 -19.33
N ASN A 255 1.18 14.34 -18.65
CA ASN A 255 2.50 14.66 -18.12
C ASN A 255 3.52 14.95 -19.22
N GLU A 256 3.59 14.10 -20.26
CA GLU A 256 4.45 14.30 -21.42
C GLU A 256 4.12 15.62 -22.14
N LYS A 257 2.83 15.89 -22.34
CA LYS A 257 2.38 17.12 -22.97
C LYS A 257 2.80 18.37 -22.19
N LYS A 258 2.53 18.40 -20.88
CA LYS A 258 2.90 19.53 -20.00
C LYS A 258 4.42 19.73 -19.95
N LEU A 259 5.19 18.64 -19.86
CA LEU A 259 6.66 18.70 -19.90
C LEU A 259 7.17 19.28 -21.22
N SER A 260 6.56 18.88 -22.35
CA SER A 260 6.94 19.40 -23.67
C SER A 260 6.65 20.89 -23.87
N GLU A 261 5.62 21.41 -23.17
CA GLU A 261 5.23 22.82 -23.20
C GLU A 261 6.18 23.72 -22.38
N LEU A 262 6.95 23.16 -21.45
CA LEU A 262 7.93 23.92 -20.67
C LEU A 262 9.15 24.32 -21.53
N PRO A 263 9.65 25.57 -21.37
CA PRO A 263 10.86 26.01 -22.06
C PRO A 263 12.11 25.32 -21.52
N GLY A 264 13.18 25.34 -22.31
CA GLY A 264 14.49 24.81 -21.92
C GLY A 264 14.75 23.37 -22.34
N GLU A 265 15.97 22.92 -22.10
CA GLU A 265 16.40 21.56 -22.40
C GLU A 265 15.95 20.61 -21.30
N SER A 266 15.60 19.38 -21.67
CA SER A 266 15.27 18.33 -20.74
C SER A 266 16.52 17.59 -20.28
N THR A 267 16.52 17.15 -19.04
CA THR A 267 17.52 16.24 -18.47
C THR A 267 16.87 14.89 -18.22
N ILE A 268 17.46 13.81 -18.71
CA ILE A 268 17.01 12.46 -18.41
C ILE A 268 17.81 11.96 -17.22
N LEU A 269 17.11 11.71 -16.15
CA LEU A 269 17.65 11.16 -14.94
C LEU A 269 17.41 9.66 -14.91
N THR A 270 18.43 8.83 -14.63
CA THR A 270 18.34 7.37 -14.63
C THR A 270 18.50 6.82 -13.25
N GLY A 271 17.55 5.98 -12.82
CA GLY A 271 17.61 5.26 -11.55
C GLY A 271 18.56 4.05 -11.64
N GLU A 272 18.96 3.52 -10.50
CA GLU A 272 19.85 2.39 -10.38
C GLU A 272 19.18 1.26 -9.61
N ILE A 273 19.36 0.01 -10.07
CA ILE A 273 18.95 -1.19 -9.35
C ILE A 273 20.19 -1.96 -8.92
N HIS A 274 20.31 -2.22 -7.64
CA HIS A 274 21.31 -3.10 -7.07
C HIS A 274 20.63 -4.35 -6.50
N GLY A 275 21.04 -5.54 -6.93
CA GLY A 275 20.42 -6.81 -6.53
C GLY A 275 19.07 -7.08 -7.22
N GLU A 276 18.15 -7.73 -6.52
CA GLU A 276 16.85 -8.14 -7.07
C GLU A 276 15.78 -7.10 -6.74
N PHE A 277 15.32 -6.34 -7.73
CA PHE A 277 14.20 -5.41 -7.59
C PHE A 277 13.24 -5.56 -8.78
N PRO A 278 12.03 -6.11 -8.61
CA PRO A 278 11.08 -6.32 -9.70
C PRO A 278 10.61 -4.99 -10.30
N GLU A 279 10.59 -4.86 -11.61
CA GLU A 279 10.09 -3.67 -12.32
C GLU A 279 8.65 -3.31 -11.92
N SER A 280 7.80 -4.32 -11.70
CA SER A 280 6.41 -4.12 -11.25
C SER A 280 6.27 -3.49 -9.86
N SER A 281 7.37 -3.46 -9.10
CA SER A 281 7.44 -2.88 -7.74
C SER A 281 8.17 -1.54 -7.70
N LEU A 282 8.62 -1.03 -8.85
CA LEU A 282 9.24 0.28 -8.91
C LEU A 282 8.26 1.38 -8.49
N PRO A 283 8.61 2.22 -7.52
CA PRO A 283 7.76 3.31 -7.05
C PRO A 283 7.67 4.45 -8.05
N THR A 284 8.63 4.57 -8.97
CA THR A 284 8.71 5.56 -10.04
C THR A 284 9.31 4.93 -11.30
N GLN A 285 9.37 5.68 -12.39
CA GLN A 285 10.01 5.24 -13.64
C GLN A 285 11.52 5.10 -13.45
N MET A 286 12.13 4.16 -14.18
CA MET A 286 13.59 3.99 -14.23
C MET A 286 14.30 5.21 -14.82
N GLU A 287 13.72 5.76 -15.89
CA GLU A 287 14.19 6.97 -16.54
C GLU A 287 13.15 8.06 -16.33
N LEU A 288 13.59 9.20 -15.83
CA LEU A 288 12.75 10.32 -15.53
C LEU A 288 13.23 11.55 -16.29
N GLU A 289 12.44 12.00 -17.28
CA GLU A 289 12.72 13.23 -17.99
C GLU A 289 12.21 14.42 -17.15
N VAL A 290 13.07 15.39 -16.90
CA VAL A 290 12.78 16.57 -16.06
C VAL A 290 13.23 17.86 -16.75
N LYS A 291 12.56 18.97 -16.40
CA LYS A 291 12.95 20.32 -16.80
C LYS A 291 12.80 21.29 -15.62
N PRO A 292 13.59 22.34 -15.53
CA PRO A 292 13.27 23.47 -14.64
C PRO A 292 11.84 23.98 -14.93
N GLY A 293 11.08 24.30 -13.90
CA GLY A 293 9.65 24.65 -14.02
C GLY A 293 8.70 23.46 -13.99
N ALA A 294 9.17 22.21 -14.05
CA ALA A 294 8.32 21.03 -13.94
C ALA A 294 7.79 20.88 -12.51
N GLN A 295 6.49 20.67 -12.39
CA GLN A 295 5.86 20.37 -11.12
C GLN A 295 6.10 18.90 -10.73
N ILE A 296 6.35 18.67 -9.47
CA ILE A 296 6.59 17.33 -8.92
C ILE A 296 5.75 17.08 -7.67
N ILE A 297 5.62 15.80 -7.31
CA ILE A 297 5.09 15.37 -6.02
C ILE A 297 6.11 14.49 -5.31
N PHE A 298 6.31 14.71 -4.02
CA PHE A 298 7.14 13.85 -3.21
C PHE A 298 6.42 12.56 -2.87
N ILE A 299 7.01 11.42 -3.21
CA ILE A 299 6.41 10.08 -2.99
C ILE A 299 6.88 9.41 -1.71
N LYS A 300 7.72 10.08 -0.92
CA LYS A 300 8.26 9.60 0.35
C LYS A 300 8.42 10.76 1.33
N ASN A 301 8.27 10.47 2.62
CA ASN A 301 8.58 11.46 3.66
C ASN A 301 10.10 11.69 3.73
N ASP A 302 10.51 12.93 3.88
CA ASP A 302 11.89 13.27 4.14
C ASP A 302 12.34 12.81 5.54
N TYR A 303 13.59 12.40 5.65
CA TYR A 303 14.16 11.97 6.94
C TYR A 303 14.27 13.12 7.94
N ASP A 304 14.61 14.30 7.47
CA ASP A 304 14.73 15.52 8.28
C ASP A 304 13.40 16.29 8.42
N HIS A 305 12.28 15.66 7.99
CA HIS A 305 10.93 16.24 8.05
C HIS A 305 10.73 17.54 7.28
N ARG A 306 11.52 17.81 6.24
CA ARG A 306 11.40 18.96 5.37
C ARG A 306 10.14 18.93 4.51
N TRP A 307 9.72 17.71 4.09
CA TRP A 307 8.46 17.46 3.38
C TRP A 307 7.86 16.12 3.77
N VAL A 308 6.61 15.90 3.38
CA VAL A 308 5.90 14.63 3.55
C VAL A 308 5.47 14.06 2.20
N ASN A 309 5.18 12.78 2.16
CA ASN A 309 4.60 12.14 0.98
C ASN A 309 3.31 12.86 0.57
N GLY A 310 3.23 13.28 -0.70
CA GLY A 310 2.13 14.07 -1.23
C GLY A 310 2.39 15.59 -1.25
N THR A 311 3.50 16.08 -0.69
CA THR A 311 3.91 17.48 -0.86
C THR A 311 4.20 17.77 -2.33
N ILE A 312 3.74 18.89 -2.82
CA ILE A 312 3.94 19.35 -4.21
C ILE A 312 5.06 20.39 -4.23
N GLY A 313 5.81 20.40 -5.31
CA GLY A 313 6.84 21.39 -5.54
C GLY A 313 7.10 21.60 -7.03
N THR A 314 7.90 22.61 -7.34
CA THR A 314 8.36 22.92 -8.70
C THR A 314 9.87 22.85 -8.75
N ILE A 315 10.42 22.20 -9.77
CA ILE A 315 11.86 22.14 -9.99
C ILE A 315 12.36 23.54 -10.34
N SER A 316 13.23 24.09 -9.49
CA SER A 316 13.89 25.37 -9.72
C SER A 316 15.20 25.22 -10.48
N GLY A 317 15.88 24.09 -10.35
CA GLY A 317 17.15 23.82 -11.01
C GLY A 317 17.59 22.38 -10.87
N ILE A 318 18.60 22.02 -11.66
CA ILE A 318 19.27 20.71 -11.65
C ILE A 318 20.78 21.00 -11.72
N ASP A 319 21.58 20.43 -10.84
CA ASP A 319 23.04 20.61 -10.88
C ASP A 319 23.74 19.53 -11.71
N GLU A 320 25.07 19.65 -11.83
CA GLU A 320 25.90 18.70 -12.60
C GLU A 320 25.97 17.31 -11.96
N GLU A 321 25.54 17.14 -10.70
CA GLU A 321 25.51 15.90 -9.95
C GLU A 321 24.09 15.26 -9.94
N ASP A 322 23.18 15.74 -10.79
CA ASP A 322 21.78 15.32 -10.88
C ASP A 322 20.97 15.61 -9.59
N THR A 323 21.39 16.55 -8.75
CA THR A 323 20.61 17.00 -7.60
C THR A 323 19.51 17.93 -8.07
N LEU A 324 18.26 17.61 -7.71
CA LEU A 324 17.12 18.48 -8.00
C LEU A 324 16.97 19.53 -6.89
N TYR A 325 16.81 20.78 -7.29
CA TYR A 325 16.36 21.85 -6.41
C TYR A 325 14.88 22.08 -6.61
N VAL A 326 14.09 22.03 -5.54
CA VAL A 326 12.63 22.07 -5.59
C VAL A 326 12.10 23.14 -4.65
N ILE A 327 11.25 24.02 -5.17
CA ILE A 327 10.51 25.00 -4.38
C ILE A 327 9.12 24.40 -4.09
N THR A 328 8.76 24.31 -2.81
CA THR A 328 7.46 23.82 -2.33
C THR A 328 6.43 24.97 -2.28
N GLU A 329 5.14 24.62 -2.05
CA GLU A 329 4.03 25.59 -2.00
C GLU A 329 4.23 26.71 -0.99
N ASP A 330 4.96 26.45 0.11
CA ASP A 330 5.30 27.45 1.13
C ASP A 330 6.50 28.34 0.76
N GLY A 331 7.04 28.19 -0.47
CA GLY A 331 8.12 28.98 -1.00
C GLY A 331 9.51 28.59 -0.49
N GLN A 332 9.64 27.46 0.22
CA GLN A 332 10.94 26.96 0.65
C GLN A 332 11.60 26.15 -0.46
N GLU A 333 12.89 26.39 -0.66
CA GLU A 333 13.70 25.63 -1.61
C GLU A 333 14.50 24.55 -0.89
N PHE A 334 14.49 23.34 -1.45
CA PHE A 334 15.19 22.18 -0.93
C PHE A 334 16.04 21.50 -1.99
N ASP A 335 17.22 21.02 -1.58
CA ASP A 335 18.02 20.08 -2.34
C ASP A 335 17.43 18.66 -2.16
N VAL A 336 17.07 18.03 -3.24
CA VAL A 336 16.45 16.69 -3.26
C VAL A 336 17.45 15.67 -3.76
N LYS A 337 18.07 14.97 -2.82
CA LYS A 337 19.09 13.94 -3.10
C LYS A 337 18.47 12.60 -3.44
N LYS A 338 19.25 11.70 -4.03
CA LYS A 338 18.88 10.31 -4.27
C LYS A 338 18.59 9.61 -2.94
N ASP A 339 17.50 8.85 -2.87
CA ASP A 339 17.21 7.93 -1.76
C ASP A 339 17.04 6.51 -2.29
N SER A 340 16.73 5.57 -1.44
CA SER A 340 16.63 4.17 -1.80
C SER A 340 15.31 3.55 -1.35
N TRP A 341 14.79 2.65 -2.16
CA TRP A 341 13.72 1.73 -1.79
C TRP A 341 14.28 0.32 -1.73
N ARG A 342 14.02 -0.37 -0.62
CA ARG A 342 14.50 -1.73 -0.39
C ARG A 342 13.45 -2.76 -0.79
N ASN A 343 13.86 -3.75 -1.56
CA ASN A 343 13.10 -4.98 -1.72
C ASN A 343 13.56 -5.95 -0.64
N ILE A 344 12.67 -6.31 0.27
CA ILE A 344 13.00 -7.15 1.41
C ILE A 344 12.31 -8.51 1.32
N ARG A 345 12.94 -9.52 1.91
CA ARG A 345 12.26 -10.76 2.32
C ARG A 345 12.49 -11.02 3.80
N TYR A 346 11.56 -11.72 4.38
CA TYR A 346 11.68 -12.13 5.78
C TYR A 346 12.47 -13.44 5.90
N LYS A 347 13.35 -13.50 6.91
CA LYS A 347 14.15 -14.66 7.27
C LYS A 347 14.04 -14.93 8.76
N TYR A 348 13.96 -16.20 9.15
CA TYR A 348 14.02 -16.55 10.55
C TYR A 348 15.46 -16.82 10.98
N ASN A 349 15.95 -16.03 11.92
CA ASN A 349 17.26 -16.24 12.55
C ASN A 349 17.13 -17.26 13.68
N GLU A 350 17.75 -18.43 13.52
CA GLU A 350 17.66 -19.54 14.47
C GLU A 350 18.38 -19.24 15.79
N LEU A 351 19.47 -18.49 15.76
CA LEU A 351 20.26 -18.17 16.94
C LEU A 351 19.55 -17.18 17.83
N GLU A 352 19.03 -16.11 17.25
CA GLU A 352 18.35 -15.05 17.97
C GLU A 352 16.85 -15.27 18.14
N LYS A 353 16.30 -16.33 17.51
CA LYS A 353 14.87 -16.70 17.54
C LYS A 353 13.95 -15.55 17.13
N LYS A 354 14.39 -14.69 16.21
CA LYS A 354 13.63 -13.56 15.70
C LYS A 354 13.46 -13.63 14.18
N ILE A 355 12.47 -12.90 13.68
CA ILE A 355 12.32 -12.65 12.25
C ILE A 355 13.16 -11.43 11.90
N GLU A 356 13.98 -11.55 10.87
CA GLU A 356 14.83 -10.49 10.32
C GLU A 356 14.42 -10.17 8.90
N GLU A 357 14.62 -8.93 8.51
CA GLU A 357 14.51 -8.50 7.13
C GLU A 357 15.85 -8.77 6.42
N GLU A 358 15.81 -9.45 5.28
CA GLU A 358 16.94 -9.62 4.39
C GLU A 358 16.68 -8.78 3.13
N GLU A 359 17.57 -7.85 2.88
CA GLU A 359 17.53 -7.03 1.68
C GLU A 359 17.89 -7.87 0.46
N LEU A 360 17.00 -7.95 -0.52
CA LEU A 360 17.21 -8.64 -1.79
C LEU A 360 17.82 -7.71 -2.83
N GLY A 361 17.43 -6.46 -2.78
CA GLY A 361 17.92 -5.44 -3.67
C GLY A 361 17.40 -4.06 -3.29
N VAL A 362 18.00 -3.08 -3.90
CA VAL A 362 17.73 -1.67 -3.68
C VAL A 362 17.46 -1.02 -5.03
N PHE A 363 16.41 -0.24 -5.10
CA PHE A 363 16.19 0.71 -6.17
C PHE A 363 16.54 2.11 -5.66
N ILE A 364 17.45 2.75 -6.36
CA ILE A 364 17.85 4.14 -6.11
C ILE A 364 17.28 4.95 -7.28
N PRO A 365 16.11 5.57 -7.14
CA PRO A 365 15.63 6.50 -8.14
C PRO A 365 16.50 7.74 -8.13
N VAL A 366 16.39 8.50 -9.15
CA VAL A 366 17.17 9.73 -9.30
C VAL A 366 16.79 10.79 -8.28
N SER A 367 15.56 10.71 -7.76
CA SER A 367 15.04 11.67 -6.78
C SER A 367 13.90 11.06 -5.96
N TYR A 368 13.62 11.62 -4.77
CA TYR A 368 12.42 11.34 -3.95
C TYR A 368 11.11 11.70 -4.65
N THR A 369 11.17 12.17 -5.87
CA THR A 369 10.05 12.73 -6.57
C THR A 369 9.57 11.78 -7.64
N HIS A 370 8.28 11.68 -7.78
CA HIS A 370 7.66 11.23 -9.00
C HIS A 370 7.29 12.49 -9.78
N LEU A 371 7.74 12.62 -11.03
CA LEU A 371 7.15 13.62 -11.89
C LEU A 371 5.66 13.32 -11.97
N THR A 372 4.92 14.07 -11.26
CA THR A 372 3.57 14.36 -11.62
C THR A 372 3.58 15.79 -12.14
N LEU A 373 3.90 15.96 -13.38
CA LEU A 373 3.22 17.01 -14.11
C LEU A 373 1.74 16.77 -13.81
N PRO A 374 0.93 17.75 -13.61
CA PRO A 374 -0.22 17.81 -12.69
C PRO A 374 -1.23 16.65 -12.73
N THR A 375 -0.82 15.42 -12.93
CA THR A 375 -1.74 14.29 -13.08
C THR A 375 -1.29 13.09 -12.26
N ILE A 376 -2.12 12.66 -11.30
CA ILE A 376 -1.92 11.48 -10.46
C ILE A 376 -2.99 10.44 -10.79
N ARG A 377 -2.59 9.17 -10.91
CA ARG A 377 -3.54 8.06 -10.98
C ARG A 377 -4.19 7.84 -9.61
N LEU A 378 -5.51 7.84 -9.57
CA LEU A 378 -6.32 7.38 -8.45
C LEU A 378 -6.40 5.87 -8.43
#